data_1b7918e8830087316b77a24ca6d7d19c
#
_entry.id   1b7918e8830087316b77a24ca6d7d19c
#
_cell.length_a   1.000
_cell.length_b   1.000
_cell.length_c   1.000
_cell.angle_alpha   90.00
_cell.angle_beta   90.00
_cell.angle_gamma   90.00
#
_symmetry.space_group_name_H-M   'P 1'
#
loop_
_entity.id
_entity.type
_entity.pdbx_description
1 polymer ?
#
loop_
_entity_poly.entity_id
_entity_poly.type
_entity_poly.pdbx_seq_one_letter_code
_entity_poly.pdbx_strand_id
1 'polypeptide(L)'
;MKNLFGAGATAFLACLDIAVKSEVEKWPDEEEKPFADSKKIVLRKVHNKGMCMSILKEYPQFVKYTSLVMAGILTVWDLLCLRKKGSSLKKAGLSLGVAGAWSNTLDRWMRGYVVDYIGFRTSDEKLTKITYNLGDFFLAAGSILILLSEFLHNFRKGSK
;
A
#
# COMPACT_ATOMS: atom_id res chain seq x y z
N MET A 1 -24.63 -6.85 -5.97
CA MET A 1 -23.54 -7.52 -6.70
C MET A 1 -22.30 -6.62 -6.89
N LYS A 2 -22.40 -5.39 -7.43
CA LYS A 2 -21.23 -4.51 -7.67
C LYS A 2 -20.40 -4.18 -6.42
N ASN A 3 -21.02 -3.99 -5.26
CA ASN A 3 -20.33 -3.68 -4.01
C ASN A 3 -19.59 -4.90 -3.42
N LEU A 4 -20.13 -6.10 -3.61
CA LEU A 4 -19.50 -7.34 -3.19
C LEU A 4 -18.25 -7.64 -4.04
N PHE A 5 -18.32 -7.33 -5.34
CA PHE A 5 -17.18 -7.44 -6.25
C PHE A 5 -16.03 -6.48 -5.83
N GLY A 6 -16.36 -5.23 -5.47
CA GLY A 6 -15.37 -4.27 -4.98
C GLY A 6 -14.66 -4.75 -3.70
N ALA A 7 -15.41 -5.18 -2.70
CA ALA A 7 -14.86 -5.72 -1.45
C ALA A 7 -14.00 -6.97 -1.68
N GLY A 8 -14.45 -7.87 -2.58
CA GLY A 8 -13.69 -9.06 -2.96
C GLY A 8 -12.36 -8.72 -3.63
N ALA A 9 -12.35 -7.72 -4.53
CA ALA A 9 -11.12 -7.25 -5.18
C ALA A 9 -10.14 -6.63 -4.16
N THR A 10 -10.63 -5.84 -3.21
CA THR A 10 -9.82 -5.25 -2.14
C THR A 10 -9.15 -6.34 -1.30
N ALA A 11 -9.92 -7.34 -0.86
CA ALA A 11 -9.39 -8.45 -0.09
C ALA A 11 -8.37 -9.27 -0.89
N PHE A 12 -8.64 -9.53 -2.17
CA PHE A 12 -7.73 -10.24 -3.06
C PHE A 12 -6.38 -9.52 -3.18
N LEU A 13 -6.38 -8.20 -3.39
CA LEU A 13 -5.14 -7.42 -3.52
C LEU A 13 -4.34 -7.40 -2.21
N ALA A 14 -5.00 -7.27 -1.06
CA ALA A 14 -4.33 -7.37 0.24
C ALA A 14 -3.70 -8.76 0.44
N CYS A 15 -4.44 -9.83 0.15
CA CYS A 15 -3.93 -11.19 0.24
C CYS A 15 -2.79 -11.46 -0.74
N LEU A 16 -2.84 -10.89 -1.94
CA LEU A 16 -1.78 -11.02 -2.93
C LEU A 16 -0.45 -10.44 -2.39
N ASP A 17 -0.46 -9.22 -1.85
CA ASP A 17 0.75 -8.62 -1.27
C ASP A 17 1.25 -9.42 -0.06
N ILE A 18 0.35 -9.88 0.83
CA ILE A 18 0.71 -10.74 1.96
C ILE A 18 1.35 -12.06 1.49
N ALA A 19 0.82 -12.66 0.44
CA ALA A 19 1.39 -13.89 -0.12
C ALA A 19 2.80 -13.66 -0.68
N VAL A 20 3.01 -12.56 -1.43
CA VAL A 20 4.33 -12.17 -1.93
C VAL A 20 5.29 -11.92 -0.77
N LYS A 21 4.89 -11.16 0.24
CA LYS A 21 5.69 -10.91 1.45
C LYS A 21 6.06 -12.20 2.17
N SER A 22 5.14 -13.15 2.25
CA SER A 22 5.39 -14.46 2.88
C SER A 22 6.39 -15.30 2.08
N GLU A 23 6.43 -15.14 0.77
CA GLU A 23 7.44 -15.81 -0.06
C GLU A 23 8.81 -15.12 0.07
N VAL A 24 8.83 -13.79 0.04
CA VAL A 24 10.04 -12.98 0.25
C VAL A 24 10.69 -13.27 1.61
N GLU A 25 9.89 -13.51 2.65
CA GLU A 25 10.39 -13.82 4.00
C GLU A 25 11.27 -15.06 4.04
N LYS A 26 11.08 -16.00 3.12
CA LYS A 26 11.91 -17.22 3.00
C LYS A 26 13.26 -16.98 2.33
N TRP A 27 13.48 -15.80 1.72
CA TRP A 27 14.75 -15.51 1.05
C TRP A 27 15.88 -15.31 2.06
N PRO A 28 17.13 -15.60 1.66
CA PRO A 28 18.30 -15.26 2.46
C PRO A 28 18.34 -13.76 2.76
N ASP A 29 18.87 -13.40 3.94
CA ASP A 29 19.14 -12.01 4.28
C ASP A 29 20.24 -11.46 3.37
N GLU A 30 20.19 -10.16 3.09
CA GLU A 30 21.18 -9.44 2.26
C GLU A 30 21.24 -9.87 0.78
N GLU A 31 20.41 -10.79 0.33
CA GLU A 31 20.35 -11.15 -1.08
C GLU A 31 19.63 -10.06 -1.88
N GLU A 32 20.27 -9.58 -2.94
CA GLU A 32 19.68 -8.66 -3.90
C GLU A 32 19.69 -9.28 -5.30
N LYS A 33 18.51 -9.40 -5.91
CA LYS A 33 18.32 -9.95 -7.26
C LYS A 33 17.78 -8.88 -8.21
N PRO A 34 18.24 -8.80 -9.45
CA PRO A 34 17.58 -7.95 -10.43
C PRO A 34 16.16 -8.46 -10.69
N PHE A 35 15.20 -7.56 -10.85
CA PHE A 35 13.85 -7.92 -11.28
C PHE A 35 13.84 -8.11 -12.80
N ALA A 36 13.67 -9.34 -13.24
CA ALA A 36 13.82 -9.73 -14.65
C ALA A 36 15.16 -9.22 -15.22
N ASP A 37 15.17 -8.61 -16.39
CA ASP A 37 16.36 -8.03 -17.02
C ASP A 37 16.62 -6.55 -16.65
N SER A 38 15.91 -6.03 -15.64
CA SER A 38 16.03 -4.63 -15.24
C SER A 38 17.31 -4.39 -14.45
N LYS A 39 18.14 -3.44 -14.93
CA LYS A 39 19.28 -2.94 -14.15
C LYS A 39 18.88 -1.94 -13.03
N LYS A 40 17.64 -1.43 -13.08
CA LYS A 40 17.16 -0.37 -12.17
C LYS A 40 16.22 -0.87 -11.07
N ILE A 41 15.52 -1.98 -11.28
CA ILE A 41 14.61 -2.55 -10.29
C ILE A 41 15.27 -3.78 -9.71
N VAL A 42 15.29 -3.85 -8.39
CA VAL A 42 15.89 -4.95 -7.64
C VAL A 42 14.90 -5.50 -6.63
N LEU A 43 15.00 -6.79 -6.38
CA LEU A 43 14.28 -7.47 -5.33
C LEU A 43 15.24 -7.77 -4.20
N ARG A 44 14.86 -7.40 -2.96
CA ARG A 44 15.63 -7.65 -1.75
C ARG A 44 14.68 -7.68 -0.55
N LYS A 45 15.06 -8.38 0.51
CA LYS A 45 14.26 -8.45 1.72
C LYS A 45 14.69 -7.36 2.70
N VAL A 46 13.75 -6.53 3.13
CA VAL A 46 13.97 -5.50 4.16
C VAL A 46 12.85 -5.54 5.19
N HIS A 47 13.20 -5.60 6.47
CA HIS A 47 12.26 -5.55 7.58
C HIS A 47 12.07 -4.11 8.07
N ASN A 48 10.92 -3.52 7.81
CA ASN A 48 10.59 -2.14 8.14
C ASN A 48 9.73 -2.08 9.41
N LYS A 49 10.32 -1.67 10.53
CA LYS A 49 9.61 -1.49 11.82
C LYS A 49 8.92 -0.13 11.93
N GLY A 50 9.22 0.80 11.02
CA GLY A 50 8.64 2.15 10.98
C GLY A 50 7.46 2.29 10.03
N MET A 51 7.14 3.53 9.70
CA MET A 51 6.29 3.92 8.59
C MET A 51 7.09 3.98 7.28
N CYS A 52 6.56 4.68 6.26
CA CYS A 52 7.27 4.96 5.02
C CYS A 52 8.69 5.47 5.32
N MET A 53 9.71 4.96 4.60
CA MET A 53 11.13 5.34 4.78
C MET A 53 11.65 5.12 6.21
N SER A 54 11.14 4.14 6.94
CA SER A 54 11.50 3.81 8.33
C SER A 54 11.29 4.93 9.35
N ILE A 55 10.44 5.91 9.06
CA ILE A 55 10.05 6.96 10.01
C ILE A 55 9.40 6.31 11.22
N LEU A 56 9.69 6.80 12.43
CA LEU A 56 9.18 6.28 13.70
C LEU A 56 9.58 4.83 14.02
N LYS A 57 10.65 4.32 13.42
CA LYS A 57 11.14 2.94 13.68
C LYS A 57 11.46 2.66 15.17
N GLU A 58 11.75 3.71 15.94
CA GLU A 58 12.00 3.64 17.39
C GLU A 58 10.71 3.46 18.20
N TYR A 59 9.54 3.66 17.59
CA TYR A 59 8.23 3.55 18.22
C TYR A 59 7.34 2.52 17.50
N PRO A 60 7.74 1.24 17.39
CA PRO A 60 7.03 0.24 16.57
C PRO A 60 5.61 -0.04 17.08
N GLN A 61 5.37 0.06 18.39
CA GLN A 61 4.03 -0.11 18.95
C GLN A 61 3.10 1.04 18.53
N PHE A 62 3.58 2.28 18.58
CA PHE A 62 2.82 3.43 18.08
C PHE A 62 2.46 3.26 16.61
N VAL A 63 3.42 2.87 15.78
CA VAL A 63 3.21 2.62 14.34
C VAL A 63 2.19 1.50 14.12
N LYS A 64 2.26 0.43 14.89
CA LYS A 64 1.33 -0.72 14.83
C LYS A 64 -0.11 -0.29 15.10
N TYR A 65 -0.36 0.40 16.23
CA TYR A 65 -1.72 0.83 16.59
C TYR A 65 -2.25 1.92 15.66
N THR A 66 -1.42 2.88 15.27
CA THR A 66 -1.80 3.93 14.31
C THR A 66 -2.18 3.31 12.96
N SER A 67 -1.42 2.33 12.47
CA SER A 67 -1.74 1.61 11.22
C SER A 67 -3.12 0.94 11.31
N LEU A 68 -3.45 0.29 12.42
CA LEU A 68 -4.74 -0.35 12.61
C LEU A 68 -5.90 0.66 12.58
N VAL A 69 -5.75 1.76 13.32
CA VAL A 69 -6.76 2.82 13.37
C VAL A 69 -6.99 3.41 11.97
N MET A 70 -5.91 3.72 11.25
CA MET A 70 -6.00 4.28 9.90
C MET A 70 -6.61 3.30 8.90
N ALA A 71 -6.24 2.02 8.95
CA ALA A 71 -6.85 0.98 8.11
C ALA A 71 -8.34 0.84 8.41
N GLY A 72 -8.75 0.89 9.68
CA GLY A 72 -10.15 0.89 10.09
C GLY A 72 -10.93 2.09 9.56
N ILE A 73 -10.39 3.30 9.70
CA ILE A 73 -11.02 4.54 9.18
C ILE A 73 -11.18 4.46 7.66
N LEU A 74 -10.13 4.06 6.92
CA LEU A 74 -10.19 3.90 5.47
C LEU A 74 -11.25 2.87 5.07
N THR A 75 -11.34 1.75 5.79
CA THR A 75 -12.35 0.70 5.53
C THR A 75 -13.77 1.23 5.70
N VAL A 76 -14.05 1.93 6.80
CA VAL A 76 -15.36 2.54 7.03
C VAL A 76 -15.69 3.54 5.91
N TRP A 77 -14.74 4.37 5.53
CA TRP A 77 -14.93 5.33 4.45
C TRP A 77 -15.19 4.64 3.11
N ASP A 78 -14.43 3.61 2.75
CA ASP A 78 -14.64 2.83 1.52
C ASP A 78 -16.03 2.20 1.50
N LEU A 79 -16.45 1.54 2.58
CA LEU A 79 -17.77 0.93 2.70
C LEU A 79 -18.91 1.95 2.54
N LEU A 80 -18.77 3.14 3.12
CA LEU A 80 -19.73 4.22 2.98
C LEU A 80 -19.79 4.75 1.53
N CYS A 81 -18.63 4.87 0.88
CA CYS A 81 -18.55 5.29 -0.51
C CYS A 81 -19.08 4.24 -1.49
N LEU A 82 -18.83 2.96 -1.24
CA LEU A 82 -19.33 1.86 -2.06
C LEU A 82 -20.87 1.80 -2.05
N ARG A 83 -21.52 2.17 -0.95
CA ARG A 83 -23.00 2.20 -0.82
C ARG A 83 -23.65 3.37 -1.56
N LYS A 84 -22.92 4.47 -1.79
CA LYS A 84 -23.43 5.67 -2.43
C LYS A 84 -23.22 5.64 -3.95
N LYS A 85 -24.11 6.30 -4.72
CA LYS A 85 -23.81 6.66 -6.10
C LYS A 85 -22.70 7.70 -6.09
N GLY A 86 -21.67 7.53 -6.95
CA GLY A 86 -20.55 8.46 -6.99
C GLY A 86 -19.46 8.02 -7.95
N SER A 87 -18.34 8.73 -7.91
CA SER A 87 -17.18 8.50 -8.79
C SER A 87 -16.61 7.09 -8.65
N SER A 88 -16.51 6.38 -9.76
CA SER A 88 -15.86 5.07 -9.83
C SER A 88 -14.37 5.17 -9.50
N LEU A 89 -13.72 6.29 -9.89
CA LEU A 89 -12.30 6.54 -9.56
C LEU A 89 -12.08 6.65 -8.05
N LYS A 90 -12.96 7.40 -7.35
CA LYS A 90 -12.89 7.53 -5.90
C LYS A 90 -13.05 6.18 -5.19
N LYS A 91 -14.00 5.37 -5.64
CA LYS A 91 -14.23 4.03 -5.11
C LYS A 91 -13.04 3.12 -5.34
N ALA A 92 -12.51 3.09 -6.56
CA ALA A 92 -11.31 2.31 -6.87
C ALA A 92 -10.10 2.77 -6.05
N GLY A 93 -9.92 4.07 -5.88
CA GLY A 93 -8.85 4.65 -5.07
C GLY A 93 -8.94 4.25 -3.61
N LEU A 94 -10.14 4.32 -3.02
CA LEU A 94 -10.35 3.89 -1.63
C LEU A 94 -10.12 2.39 -1.45
N SER A 95 -10.63 1.56 -2.36
CA SER A 95 -10.44 0.11 -2.32
C SER A 95 -8.96 -0.29 -2.41
N LEU A 96 -8.17 0.38 -3.28
CA LEU A 96 -6.71 0.21 -3.33
C LEU A 96 -6.05 0.65 -2.02
N GLY A 97 -6.40 1.82 -1.50
CA GLY A 97 -5.88 2.32 -0.24
C GLY A 97 -6.16 1.36 0.93
N VAL A 98 -7.36 0.82 1.01
CA VAL A 98 -7.75 -0.19 2.02
C VAL A 98 -6.92 -1.46 1.86
N ALA A 99 -6.74 -1.95 0.63
CA ALA A 99 -5.94 -3.14 0.38
C ALA A 99 -4.49 -2.99 0.88
N GLY A 100 -3.82 -1.88 0.51
CA GLY A 100 -2.44 -1.60 0.94
C GLY A 100 -2.33 -1.36 2.44
N ALA A 101 -3.29 -0.61 3.03
CA ALA A 101 -3.32 -0.36 4.46
C ALA A 101 -3.46 -1.65 5.28
N TRP A 102 -4.35 -2.56 4.89
CA TRP A 102 -4.51 -3.84 5.60
C TRP A 102 -3.33 -4.76 5.40
N SER A 103 -2.75 -4.86 4.20
CA SER A 103 -1.55 -5.68 4.00
C SER A 103 -0.42 -5.25 4.95
N ASN A 104 -0.10 -3.95 5.01
CA ASN A 104 0.95 -3.42 5.87
C ASN A 104 0.58 -3.48 7.37
N THR A 105 -0.71 -3.38 7.71
CA THR A 105 -1.17 -3.52 9.10
C THR A 105 -1.05 -4.95 9.59
N LEU A 106 -1.50 -5.92 8.78
CA LEU A 106 -1.42 -7.34 9.15
C LEU A 106 0.03 -7.81 9.34
N ASP A 107 0.95 -7.35 8.51
CA ASP A 107 2.38 -7.61 8.70
C ASP A 107 2.85 -7.11 10.08
N ARG A 108 2.54 -5.87 10.44
CA ARG A 108 2.91 -5.32 11.77
C ARG A 108 2.29 -6.09 12.93
N TRP A 109 1.09 -6.64 12.75
CA TRP A 109 0.42 -7.43 13.79
C TRP A 109 0.97 -8.83 13.91
N MET A 110 1.29 -9.48 12.80
CA MET A 110 1.72 -10.88 12.76
C MET A 110 3.24 -11.02 12.96
N ARG A 111 4.03 -10.12 12.35
CA ARG A 111 5.49 -10.20 12.30
C ARG A 111 6.20 -9.14 13.16
N GLY A 112 5.52 -8.05 13.50
CA GLY A 112 6.10 -6.90 14.21
C GLY A 112 6.80 -5.89 13.30
N TYR A 113 6.84 -6.14 11.99
CA TYR A 113 7.42 -5.30 10.94
C TYR A 113 6.69 -5.50 9.63
N VAL A 114 6.95 -4.64 8.65
CA VAL A 114 6.49 -4.82 7.27
C VAL A 114 7.64 -5.39 6.45
N VAL A 115 7.34 -6.36 5.59
CA VAL A 115 8.30 -6.90 4.61
C VAL A 115 8.26 -6.04 3.36
N ASP A 116 9.34 -5.31 3.10
CA ASP A 116 9.55 -4.53 1.89
C ASP A 116 10.49 -5.29 0.95
N TYR A 117 10.22 -5.26 -0.38
CA TYR A 117 10.95 -6.14 -1.29
C TYR A 117 11.24 -5.56 -2.68
N ILE A 118 10.73 -4.39 -3.04
CA ILE A 118 10.97 -3.73 -4.34
C ILE A 118 11.87 -2.53 -4.11
N GLY A 119 13.12 -2.60 -4.55
CA GLY A 119 14.07 -1.50 -4.51
C GLY A 119 14.29 -0.88 -5.89
N PHE A 120 14.72 0.37 -5.91
CA PHE A 120 15.10 1.07 -7.14
C PHE A 120 16.54 1.55 -7.03
N ARG A 121 17.38 1.17 -8.01
CA ARG A 121 18.73 1.71 -8.15
C ARG A 121 18.65 3.07 -8.81
N THR A 122 19.06 4.10 -8.08
CA THR A 122 19.09 5.49 -8.53
C THR A 122 20.51 6.06 -8.39
N SER A 123 20.74 7.26 -8.91
CA SER A 123 22.00 7.98 -8.72
C SER A 123 22.19 8.47 -7.27
N ASP A 124 21.13 8.55 -6.49
CA ASP A 124 21.15 8.93 -5.07
C ASP A 124 21.16 7.67 -4.21
N GLU A 125 22.23 7.50 -3.43
CA GLU A 125 22.40 6.36 -2.53
C GLU A 125 21.29 6.26 -1.45
N LYS A 126 20.76 7.41 -0.98
CA LYS A 126 19.69 7.43 0.02
C LYS A 126 18.39 6.87 -0.57
N LEU A 127 18.06 7.28 -1.79
CA LEU A 127 16.89 6.77 -2.50
C LEU A 127 17.05 5.29 -2.88
N THR A 128 18.27 4.88 -3.23
CA THR A 128 18.56 3.47 -3.56
C THR A 128 18.33 2.55 -2.35
N LYS A 129 18.50 3.03 -1.12
CA LYS A 129 18.27 2.24 0.10
C LYS A 129 16.78 2.05 0.44
N ILE A 130 15.89 2.85 -0.15
CA ILE A 130 14.46 2.72 0.10
C ILE A 130 13.93 1.48 -0.63
N THR A 131 13.15 0.70 0.08
CA THR A 131 12.51 -0.50 -0.44
C THR A 131 11.01 -0.39 -0.16
N TYR A 132 10.21 -0.89 -1.07
CA TYR A 132 8.75 -0.82 -1.07
C TYR A 132 8.14 -2.22 -1.19
N ASN A 133 6.84 -2.31 -0.99
CA ASN A 133 6.02 -3.49 -1.26
C ASN A 133 4.80 -3.13 -2.14
N LEU A 134 4.04 -4.10 -2.60
CA LEU A 134 2.84 -3.84 -3.40
C LEU A 134 1.79 -3.03 -2.62
N GLY A 135 1.68 -3.21 -1.31
CA GLY A 135 0.77 -2.44 -0.47
C GLY A 135 1.07 -0.93 -0.53
N ASP A 136 2.35 -0.54 -0.59
CA ASP A 136 2.76 0.86 -0.74
C ASP A 136 2.33 1.43 -2.10
N PHE A 137 2.47 0.64 -3.17
CA PHE A 137 1.98 1.04 -4.50
C PHE A 137 0.46 1.13 -4.54
N PHE A 138 -0.26 0.26 -3.84
CA PHE A 138 -1.72 0.36 -3.73
C PHE A 138 -2.13 1.63 -2.97
N LEU A 139 -1.45 1.99 -1.88
CA LEU A 139 -1.67 3.23 -1.16
C LEU A 139 -1.39 4.46 -2.04
N ALA A 140 -0.27 4.49 -2.75
CA ALA A 140 0.10 5.59 -3.63
C ALA A 140 -0.89 5.73 -4.79
N ALA A 141 -1.18 4.65 -5.52
CA ALA A 141 -2.14 4.66 -6.62
C ALA A 141 -3.56 5.02 -6.14
N GLY A 142 -3.98 4.49 -4.99
CA GLY A 142 -5.25 4.82 -4.37
C GLY A 142 -5.37 6.31 -4.06
N SER A 143 -4.34 6.90 -3.48
CA SER A 143 -4.29 8.35 -3.18
C SER A 143 -4.38 9.19 -4.46
N ILE A 144 -3.63 8.82 -5.50
CA ILE A 144 -3.67 9.52 -6.80
C ILE A 144 -5.08 9.47 -7.40
N LEU A 145 -5.75 8.31 -7.38
CA LEU A 145 -7.11 8.17 -7.92
C LEU A 145 -8.14 8.99 -7.15
N ILE A 146 -8.00 9.08 -5.82
CA ILE A 146 -8.88 9.90 -4.98
C ILE A 146 -8.69 11.39 -5.35
N LEU A 147 -7.44 11.87 -5.39
CA LEU A 147 -7.11 13.25 -5.73
C LEU A 147 -7.62 13.61 -7.13
N LEU A 148 -7.40 12.73 -8.11
CA LEU A 148 -7.89 12.91 -9.48
C LEU A 148 -9.43 12.98 -9.53
N SER A 149 -10.10 12.13 -8.76
CA SER A 149 -11.56 12.14 -8.68
C SER A 149 -12.10 13.46 -8.12
N GLU A 150 -11.48 14.01 -7.07
CA GLU A 150 -11.87 15.29 -6.47
C GLU A 150 -11.57 16.46 -7.43
N PHE A 151 -10.42 16.44 -8.09
CA PHE A 151 -10.06 17.45 -9.08
C PHE A 151 -11.10 17.50 -10.22
N LEU A 152 -11.42 16.36 -10.82
CA LEU A 152 -12.41 16.27 -11.90
C LEU A 152 -13.82 16.69 -11.44
N HIS A 153 -14.17 16.38 -10.19
CA HIS A 153 -15.45 16.79 -9.62
C HIS A 153 -15.56 18.32 -9.48
N ASN A 154 -14.52 18.95 -8.94
CA ASN A 154 -14.48 20.40 -8.76
C ASN A 154 -14.43 21.15 -10.10
N PHE A 155 -13.65 20.65 -11.06
CA PHE A 155 -13.59 21.23 -12.41
C PHE A 155 -14.97 21.25 -13.08
N ARG A 156 -15.74 20.16 -12.97
CA ARG A 156 -17.11 20.09 -13.52
C ARG A 156 -18.11 21.00 -12.82
N LYS A 157 -17.89 21.34 -11.55
CA LYS A 157 -18.74 22.28 -10.81
C LYS A 157 -18.44 23.74 -11.15
N GLY A 158 -17.18 24.09 -11.36
CA GLY A 158 -16.77 25.45 -11.71
C GLY A 158 -17.08 25.84 -13.16
N SER A 159 -17.43 24.87 -14.02
CA SER A 159 -17.79 25.08 -15.42
C SER A 159 -19.31 25.21 -15.65
N LYS A 160 -20.11 25.23 -14.58
CA LYS A 160 -21.57 25.49 -14.61
C LYS A 160 -21.87 26.81 -13.93
#